data_0fb1dee01f102bd9f1d85d5a324c4db3
#
_entry.id   0fb1dee01f102bd9f1d85d5a324c4db3
#
_cell.length_a   1.000
_cell.length_b   1.000
_cell.length_c   1.000
_cell.angle_alpha   90.00
_cell.angle_beta   90.00
_cell.angle_gamma   90.00
#
_symmetry.space_group_name_H-M   'P 1'
#
loop_
_entity.id
_entity.type
_entity.pdbx_description
1 polymer ?
#
loop_
_entity_poly.entity_id
_entity_poly.type
_entity_poly.pdbx_seq_one_letter_code
_entity_poly.pdbx_strand_id
1 'polypeptide(L)'
;LFSLIITFASLLIPVFGDGYTLMLISFSLLGIGNALMQTSLNPLLSNIIAGDKLASTLTFGQFVKAIASFLAPYIAMWGATQTIPSFGLGWWVVFPVFLVLAVLAIALLGSTPIEEEKPDKASGFKACFALLGKPFILLSFIGIMCHVGIDVGTNTTAPKILMERLDMTLAEAGFATSLYFIFRTVGCFLGAFILQKVSAKSFFALSVVFMLLAMAGLFIFHTETIIYICIAMIGFGNSNVFSIIFSQA
;
A
#
# COMPACT_ATOMS: atom_id res chain seq x y z
N LEU A 1 -12.41 -6.43 -12.78
CA LEU A 1 -13.64 -5.64 -12.65
C LEU A 1 -14.35 -5.93 -11.32
N PHE A 2 -14.56 -7.20 -10.96
CA PHE A 2 -15.27 -7.60 -9.73
C PHE A 2 -14.65 -7.00 -8.44
N SER A 3 -13.33 -6.96 -8.33
CA SER A 3 -12.62 -6.34 -7.19
C SER A 3 -12.92 -4.83 -7.06
N LEU A 4 -13.00 -4.12 -8.18
CA LEU A 4 -13.34 -2.69 -8.20
C LEU A 4 -14.79 -2.45 -7.76
N ILE A 5 -15.71 -3.34 -8.12
CA ILE A 5 -17.11 -3.25 -7.68
C ILE A 5 -17.20 -3.46 -6.17
N ILE A 6 -16.47 -4.41 -5.60
CA ILE A 6 -16.40 -4.61 -4.14
C ILE A 6 -15.80 -3.38 -3.45
N THR A 7 -14.72 -2.81 -4.00
CA THR A 7 -14.10 -1.59 -3.49
C THR A 7 -15.08 -0.41 -3.55
N PHE A 8 -15.79 -0.24 -4.65
CA PHE A 8 -16.84 0.78 -4.78
C PHE A 8 -17.94 0.60 -3.72
N ALA A 9 -18.47 -0.61 -3.57
CA ALA A 9 -19.48 -0.92 -2.56
C ALA A 9 -18.98 -0.64 -1.14
N SER A 10 -17.71 -0.96 -0.84
CA SER A 10 -17.11 -0.69 0.46
C SER A 10 -17.03 0.80 0.77
N LEU A 11 -16.63 1.61 -0.20
CA LEU A 11 -16.53 3.07 -0.06
C LEU A 11 -17.89 3.78 0.03
N LEU A 12 -18.95 3.12 -0.46
CA LEU A 12 -20.31 3.66 -0.41
C LEU A 12 -20.91 3.54 1.00
N ILE A 13 -20.56 2.50 1.76
CA ILE A 13 -21.11 2.25 3.10
C ILE A 13 -20.95 3.45 4.05
N PRO A 14 -19.76 4.08 4.19
CA PRO A 14 -19.57 5.22 5.09
C PRO A 14 -20.37 6.46 4.70
N VAL A 15 -20.83 6.56 3.46
CA VAL A 15 -21.67 7.67 3.02
C VAL A 15 -23.07 7.59 3.61
N PHE A 16 -23.55 6.38 3.96
CA PHE A 16 -24.88 6.15 4.53
C PHE A 16 -24.90 6.14 6.06
N GLY A 17 -23.75 6.03 6.72
CA GLY A 17 -23.68 6.04 8.17
C GLY A 17 -22.27 5.89 8.73
N ASP A 18 -22.08 6.38 9.95
CA ASP A 18 -20.81 6.49 10.67
C ASP A 18 -20.66 5.51 11.84
N GLY A 19 -21.60 4.57 11.97
CA GLY A 19 -21.57 3.58 13.05
C GLY A 19 -20.34 2.67 12.98
N TYR A 20 -19.74 2.34 14.14
CA TYR A 20 -18.57 1.49 14.25
C TYR A 20 -18.67 0.19 13.43
N THR A 21 -19.82 -0.49 13.51
CA THR A 21 -20.06 -1.73 12.77
C THR A 21 -20.06 -1.53 11.25
N LEU A 22 -20.67 -0.43 10.77
CA LEU A 22 -20.66 -0.09 9.35
C LEU A 22 -19.26 0.21 8.84
N MET A 23 -18.46 0.94 9.61
CA MET A 23 -17.06 1.21 9.29
C MET A 23 -16.24 -0.07 9.27
N LEU A 24 -16.45 -0.98 10.22
CA LEU A 24 -15.76 -2.27 10.24
C LEU A 24 -16.09 -3.12 9.00
N ILE A 25 -17.36 -3.16 8.60
CA ILE A 25 -17.80 -3.85 7.37
C ILE A 25 -17.18 -3.19 6.15
N SER A 26 -17.21 -1.87 6.07
CA SER A 26 -16.61 -1.10 4.97
C SER A 26 -15.13 -1.42 4.81
N PHE A 27 -14.34 -1.29 5.87
CA PHE A 27 -12.90 -1.57 5.83
C PHE A 27 -12.60 -3.05 5.55
N SER A 28 -13.41 -3.98 6.04
CA SER A 28 -13.27 -5.40 5.72
C SER A 28 -13.49 -5.68 4.23
N LEU A 29 -14.54 -5.11 3.65
CA LEU A 29 -14.82 -5.22 2.21
C LEU A 29 -13.74 -4.52 1.37
N LEU A 30 -13.23 -3.36 1.84
CA LEU A 30 -12.13 -2.66 1.19
C LEU A 30 -10.86 -3.52 1.15
N GLY A 31 -10.55 -4.20 2.26
CA GLY A 31 -9.45 -5.15 2.33
C GLY A 31 -9.60 -6.33 1.37
N ILE A 32 -10.80 -6.91 1.30
CA ILE A 32 -11.13 -7.99 0.35
C ILE A 32 -10.98 -7.50 -1.10
N GLY A 33 -11.54 -6.34 -1.43
CA GLY A 33 -11.44 -5.74 -2.76
C GLY A 33 -10.00 -5.48 -3.17
N ASN A 34 -9.19 -4.94 -2.26
CA ASN A 34 -7.76 -4.70 -2.49
C ASN A 34 -6.96 -6.00 -2.70
N ALA A 35 -7.22 -7.03 -1.90
CA ALA A 35 -6.58 -8.34 -2.06
C ALA A 35 -6.91 -8.98 -3.41
N LEU A 36 -8.18 -8.99 -3.80
CA LEU A 36 -8.64 -9.49 -5.10
C LEU A 36 -8.04 -8.70 -6.26
N MET A 37 -7.89 -7.39 -6.12
CA MET A 37 -7.28 -6.56 -7.16
C MET A 37 -5.80 -6.88 -7.33
N GLN A 38 -5.04 -7.00 -6.25
CA GLN A 38 -3.62 -7.32 -6.33
C GLN A 38 -3.36 -8.73 -6.88
N THR A 39 -4.16 -9.72 -6.50
CA THR A 39 -4.03 -11.10 -6.99
C THR A 39 -4.42 -11.26 -8.47
N SER A 40 -5.26 -10.38 -9.00
CA SER A 40 -5.64 -10.40 -10.43
C SER A 40 -4.79 -9.48 -11.29
N LEU A 41 -4.38 -8.33 -10.79
CA LEU A 41 -3.63 -7.34 -11.57
C LEU A 41 -2.20 -7.79 -11.87
N ASN A 42 -1.51 -8.40 -10.90
CA ASN A 42 -0.12 -8.80 -11.09
C ASN A 42 0.04 -9.89 -12.17
N PRO A 43 -0.75 -10.99 -12.19
CA PRO A 43 -0.71 -11.94 -13.30
C PRO A 43 -1.16 -11.33 -14.63
N LEU A 44 -2.18 -10.46 -14.64
CA LEU A 44 -2.64 -9.78 -15.84
C LEU A 44 -1.49 -8.96 -16.47
N LEU A 45 -0.77 -8.21 -15.66
CA LEU A 45 0.39 -7.44 -16.13
C LEU A 45 1.50 -8.35 -16.64
N SER A 46 1.75 -9.50 -15.99
CA SER A 46 2.76 -10.45 -16.44
C SER A 46 2.42 -11.14 -17.78
N ASN A 47 1.12 -11.27 -18.09
CA ASN A 47 0.69 -11.83 -19.38
C ASN A 47 0.73 -10.80 -20.53
N ILE A 48 0.48 -9.52 -20.21
CA ILE A 48 0.47 -8.44 -21.22
C ILE A 48 1.89 -7.91 -21.49
N ILE A 49 2.74 -7.86 -20.46
CA ILE A 49 4.05 -7.24 -20.50
C ILE A 49 5.13 -8.33 -20.34
N ALA A 50 5.88 -8.59 -21.39
CA ALA A 50 6.93 -9.58 -21.36
C ALA A 50 8.28 -9.03 -20.87
N GLY A 51 9.03 -9.85 -20.13
CA GLY A 51 10.44 -9.67 -19.82
C GLY A 51 10.74 -8.47 -18.90
N ASP A 52 11.83 -7.76 -19.21
CA ASP A 52 12.41 -6.70 -18.35
C ASP A 52 11.48 -5.51 -18.08
N LYS A 53 10.44 -5.32 -18.88
CA LYS A 53 9.46 -4.23 -18.70
C LYS A 53 8.46 -4.51 -17.58
N LEU A 54 8.25 -5.76 -17.18
CA LEU A 54 7.30 -6.12 -16.12
C LEU A 54 7.67 -5.47 -14.77
N ALA A 55 8.94 -5.61 -14.38
CA ALA A 55 9.43 -5.02 -13.13
C ALA A 55 9.25 -3.49 -13.11
N SER A 56 9.55 -2.83 -14.23
CA SER A 56 9.37 -1.38 -14.39
C SER A 56 7.90 -0.96 -14.27
N THR A 57 6.99 -1.70 -14.91
CA THR A 57 5.55 -1.40 -14.87
C THR A 57 4.95 -1.65 -13.49
N LEU A 58 5.34 -2.74 -12.82
CA LEU A 58 4.95 -2.99 -11.42
C LEU A 58 5.44 -1.89 -10.50
N THR A 59 6.69 -1.45 -10.67
CA THR A 59 7.27 -0.33 -9.90
C THR A 59 6.52 0.97 -10.15
N PHE A 60 6.13 1.25 -11.40
CA PHE A 60 5.31 2.41 -11.73
C PHE A 60 3.92 2.35 -11.06
N GLY A 61 3.29 1.18 -11.03
CA GLY A 61 2.05 0.98 -10.28
C GLY A 61 2.19 1.26 -8.79
N GLN A 62 3.30 0.84 -8.17
CA GLN A 62 3.60 1.15 -6.76
C GLN A 62 3.87 2.64 -6.54
N PHE A 63 4.51 3.32 -7.49
CA PHE A 63 4.71 4.77 -7.46
C PHE A 63 3.37 5.52 -7.46
N VAL A 64 2.44 5.18 -8.35
CA VAL A 64 1.09 5.79 -8.40
C VAL A 64 0.34 5.53 -7.09
N LYS A 65 0.40 4.30 -6.56
CA LYS A 65 -0.18 3.95 -5.26
C LYS A 65 0.39 4.80 -4.13
N ALA A 66 1.70 5.03 -4.11
CA ALA A 66 2.36 5.82 -3.09
C ALA A 66 1.93 7.30 -3.14
N ILE A 67 1.75 7.88 -4.33
CA ILE A 67 1.21 9.25 -4.48
C ILE A 67 -0.20 9.34 -3.91
N ALA A 68 -1.09 8.39 -4.24
CA ALA A 68 -2.45 8.37 -3.72
C ALA A 68 -2.47 8.27 -2.18
N SER A 69 -1.60 7.42 -1.61
CA SER A 69 -1.46 7.28 -0.15
C SER A 69 -0.89 8.54 0.52
N PHE A 70 0.02 9.23 -0.15
CA PHE A 70 0.55 10.53 0.31
C PHE A 70 -0.54 11.61 0.34
N LEU A 71 -1.41 11.66 -0.67
CA LEU A 71 -2.45 12.68 -0.78
C LEU A 71 -3.63 12.45 0.17
N ALA A 72 -3.91 11.21 0.56
CA ALA A 72 -5.08 10.87 1.37
C ALA A 72 -5.19 11.64 2.70
N PRO A 73 -4.13 11.75 3.55
CA PRO A 73 -4.18 12.55 4.77
C PRO A 73 -4.42 14.05 4.51
N TYR A 74 -3.86 14.59 3.43
CA TYR A 74 -4.06 15.99 3.05
C TYR A 74 -5.50 16.25 2.60
N ILE A 75 -6.10 15.38 1.81
CA ILE A 75 -7.50 15.48 1.40
C ILE A 75 -8.40 15.47 2.65
N ALA A 76 -8.15 14.56 3.60
CA ALA A 76 -8.87 14.49 4.86
C ALA A 76 -8.73 15.79 5.68
N MET A 77 -7.52 16.31 5.81
CA MET A 77 -7.23 17.55 6.51
C MET A 77 -7.90 18.76 5.82
N TRP A 78 -7.78 18.88 4.51
CA TRP A 78 -8.40 19.97 3.74
C TRP A 78 -9.92 19.94 3.85
N GLY A 79 -10.53 18.75 3.85
CA GLY A 79 -11.95 18.59 4.11
C GLY A 79 -12.33 18.99 5.54
N ALA A 80 -11.55 18.59 6.55
CA ALA A 80 -11.77 18.94 7.93
C ALA A 80 -11.65 20.44 8.19
N THR A 81 -10.69 21.12 7.55
CA THR A 81 -10.48 22.58 7.63
C THR A 81 -11.35 23.37 6.63
N GLN A 82 -12.20 22.68 5.87
CA GLN A 82 -13.06 23.28 4.83
C GLN A 82 -12.28 24.05 3.73
N THR A 83 -11.02 23.74 3.55
CA THR A 83 -10.17 24.30 2.49
C THR A 83 -10.64 23.82 1.10
N ILE A 84 -11.21 22.62 1.03
CA ILE A 84 -11.92 22.11 -0.14
C ILE A 84 -13.41 21.96 0.18
N PRO A 85 -14.31 22.04 -0.81
CA PRO A 85 -15.74 21.82 -0.61
C PRO A 85 -16.00 20.43 0.00
N SER A 86 -16.37 20.38 1.27
CA SER A 86 -16.63 19.12 2.00
C SER A 86 -18.12 18.81 2.14
N PHE A 87 -19.02 19.74 1.75
CA PHE A 87 -20.48 19.61 1.87
C PHE A 87 -20.95 19.23 3.31
N GLY A 88 -20.21 19.67 4.31
CA GLY A 88 -20.49 19.35 5.73
C GLY A 88 -19.91 18.01 6.20
N LEU A 89 -19.22 17.25 5.34
CA LEU A 89 -18.66 15.95 5.68
C LEU A 89 -17.33 16.05 6.49
N GLY A 90 -16.67 17.20 6.48
CA GLY A 90 -15.36 17.34 7.11
C GLY A 90 -14.33 16.37 6.49
N TRP A 91 -13.59 15.63 7.33
CA TRP A 91 -12.59 14.65 6.86
C TRP A 91 -13.21 13.47 6.06
N TRP A 92 -14.50 13.23 6.21
CA TRP A 92 -15.23 12.18 5.47
C TRP A 92 -15.30 12.42 3.97
N VAL A 93 -14.94 13.62 3.51
CA VAL A 93 -14.84 13.96 2.07
C VAL A 93 -13.93 12.99 1.29
N VAL A 94 -13.02 12.31 1.98
CA VAL A 94 -12.17 11.26 1.40
C VAL A 94 -12.99 10.17 0.70
N PHE A 95 -14.11 9.75 1.29
CA PHE A 95 -14.93 8.67 0.72
C PHE A 95 -15.57 9.04 -0.62
N PRO A 96 -16.29 10.17 -0.76
CA PRO A 96 -16.78 10.62 -2.06
C PRO A 96 -15.68 10.81 -3.10
N VAL A 97 -14.52 11.35 -2.74
CA VAL A 97 -13.39 11.50 -3.65
C VAL A 97 -12.93 10.15 -4.19
N PHE A 98 -12.74 9.17 -3.31
CA PHE A 98 -12.36 7.82 -3.74
C PHE A 98 -13.48 7.10 -4.49
N LEU A 99 -14.77 7.38 -4.20
CA LEU A 99 -15.88 6.85 -4.97
C LEU A 99 -15.84 7.32 -6.43
N VAL A 100 -15.59 8.60 -6.67
CA VAL A 100 -15.42 9.14 -8.03
C VAL A 100 -14.27 8.45 -8.75
N LEU A 101 -13.13 8.28 -8.08
CA LEU A 101 -11.98 7.57 -8.65
C LEU A 101 -12.30 6.09 -8.93
N ALA A 102 -13.05 5.42 -8.07
CA ALA A 102 -13.49 4.04 -8.29
C ALA A 102 -14.42 3.91 -9.50
N VAL A 103 -15.37 4.84 -9.68
CA VAL A 103 -16.24 4.90 -10.87
C VAL A 103 -15.42 5.09 -12.14
N LEU A 104 -14.47 6.02 -12.13
CA LEU A 104 -13.57 6.25 -13.27
C LEU A 104 -12.73 5.00 -13.58
N ALA A 105 -12.20 4.33 -12.56
CA ALA A 105 -11.44 3.09 -12.72
C ALA A 105 -12.30 1.96 -13.30
N ILE A 106 -13.54 1.81 -12.83
CA ILE A 106 -14.51 0.83 -13.36
C ILE A 106 -14.81 1.11 -14.83
N ALA A 107 -15.08 2.38 -15.16
CA ALA A 107 -15.39 2.80 -16.52
C ALA A 107 -14.22 2.56 -17.48
N LEU A 108 -13.00 2.96 -17.07
CA LEU A 108 -11.78 2.76 -17.86
C LEU A 108 -11.46 1.28 -18.08
N LEU A 109 -11.51 0.47 -17.00
CA LEU A 109 -11.24 -0.95 -17.11
C LEU A 109 -12.33 -1.68 -17.90
N GLY A 110 -13.61 -1.28 -17.72
CA GLY A 110 -14.74 -1.87 -18.44
C GLY A 110 -14.74 -1.55 -19.93
N SER A 111 -14.16 -0.41 -20.34
CA SER A 111 -14.00 -0.02 -21.74
C SER A 111 -12.75 -0.58 -22.42
N THR A 112 -11.82 -1.17 -21.63
CA THR A 112 -10.57 -1.72 -22.17
C THR A 112 -10.78 -3.18 -22.58
N PRO A 113 -10.60 -3.55 -23.86
CA PRO A 113 -10.68 -4.93 -24.28
C PRO A 113 -9.48 -5.69 -23.72
N ILE A 114 -9.72 -6.63 -22.83
CA ILE A 114 -8.70 -7.50 -22.24
C ILE A 114 -8.98 -8.91 -22.70
N GLU A 115 -8.03 -9.53 -23.39
CA GLU A 115 -8.09 -10.96 -23.73
C GLU A 115 -7.79 -11.76 -22.45
N GLU A 116 -8.80 -12.45 -21.94
CA GLU A 116 -8.65 -13.34 -20.79
C GLU A 116 -8.13 -14.70 -21.27
N GLU A 117 -6.91 -15.04 -20.93
CA GLU A 117 -6.43 -16.42 -21.04
C GLU A 117 -7.12 -17.25 -19.94
N LYS A 118 -8.02 -18.14 -20.35
CA LYS A 118 -8.64 -19.11 -19.44
C LYS A 118 -7.64 -20.22 -19.16
N PRO A 119 -7.22 -20.46 -17.93
CA PRO A 119 -6.36 -21.59 -17.61
C PRO A 119 -7.09 -22.90 -17.95
N ASP A 120 -6.41 -23.82 -18.61
CA ASP A 120 -6.96 -25.13 -19.00
C ASP A 120 -7.48 -25.94 -17.80
N LYS A 121 -6.94 -25.70 -16.60
CA LYS A 121 -7.42 -26.25 -15.34
C LYS A 121 -7.29 -25.20 -14.24
N ALA A 122 -8.41 -24.82 -13.63
CA ALA A 122 -8.38 -24.01 -12.42
C ALA A 122 -7.71 -24.80 -11.27
N SER A 123 -6.62 -24.26 -10.73
CA SER A 123 -5.97 -24.83 -9.56
C SER A 123 -6.88 -24.65 -8.34
N GLY A 124 -7.32 -25.74 -7.73
CA GLY A 124 -8.14 -25.67 -6.51
C GLY A 124 -7.33 -25.15 -5.31
N PHE A 125 -8.02 -24.66 -4.27
CA PHE A 125 -7.41 -24.18 -3.03
C PHE A 125 -6.40 -25.16 -2.42
N LYS A 126 -6.67 -26.48 -2.49
CA LYS A 126 -5.76 -27.52 -1.99
C LYS A 126 -4.40 -27.48 -2.71
N ALA A 127 -4.37 -27.25 -4.02
CA ALA A 127 -3.15 -27.13 -4.79
C ALA A 127 -2.37 -25.86 -4.42
N CYS A 128 -3.07 -24.73 -4.20
CA CYS A 128 -2.44 -23.49 -3.74
C CYS A 128 -1.80 -23.66 -2.37
N PHE A 129 -2.49 -24.27 -1.41
CA PHE A 129 -1.92 -24.53 -0.07
C PHE A 129 -0.77 -25.54 -0.12
N ALA A 130 -0.80 -26.52 -1.03
CA ALA A 130 0.30 -27.47 -1.20
C ALA A 130 1.61 -26.78 -1.65
N LEU A 131 1.53 -25.62 -2.34
CA LEU A 131 2.71 -24.82 -2.70
C LEU A 131 3.44 -24.28 -1.47
N LEU A 132 2.75 -24.00 -0.37
CA LEU A 132 3.37 -23.56 0.88
C LEU A 132 4.27 -24.65 1.53
N GLY A 133 4.12 -25.92 1.09
CA GLY A 133 5.06 -26.98 1.45
C GLY A 133 6.46 -26.82 0.87
N LYS A 134 6.63 -25.93 -0.13
CA LYS A 134 7.95 -25.59 -0.68
C LYS A 134 8.59 -24.48 0.16
N PRO A 135 9.78 -24.68 0.77
CA PRO A 135 10.38 -23.71 1.70
C PRO A 135 10.56 -22.31 1.07
N PHE A 136 10.93 -22.25 -0.17
CA PHE A 136 11.11 -20.97 -0.89
C PHE A 136 9.81 -20.18 -1.01
N ILE A 137 8.71 -20.85 -1.37
CA ILE A 137 7.37 -20.20 -1.49
C ILE A 137 6.86 -19.79 -0.11
N LEU A 138 7.05 -20.64 0.91
CA LEU A 138 6.68 -20.31 2.29
C LEU A 138 7.44 -19.08 2.81
N LEU A 139 8.76 -19.00 2.58
CA LEU A 139 9.57 -17.85 2.98
C LEU A 139 9.18 -16.58 2.22
N SER A 140 8.89 -16.69 0.92
CA SER A 140 8.40 -15.56 0.12
C SER A 140 7.04 -15.07 0.62
N PHE A 141 6.13 -15.97 0.95
CA PHE A 141 4.83 -15.66 1.55
C PHE A 141 4.98 -14.92 2.89
N ILE A 142 5.82 -15.45 3.81
CA ILE A 142 6.11 -14.80 5.09
C ILE A 142 6.77 -13.43 4.87
N GLY A 143 7.71 -13.32 3.94
CA GLY A 143 8.38 -12.07 3.60
C GLY A 143 7.40 -10.99 3.12
N ILE A 144 6.43 -11.34 2.27
CA ILE A 144 5.38 -10.42 1.82
C ILE A 144 4.45 -10.05 2.98
N MET A 145 4.08 -11.00 3.84
CA MET A 145 3.29 -10.70 5.04
C MET A 145 4.02 -9.69 5.95
N CYS A 146 5.31 -9.90 6.22
CA CYS A 146 6.13 -8.98 7.01
C CYS A 146 6.21 -7.60 6.35
N HIS A 147 6.42 -7.54 5.03
CA HIS A 147 6.44 -6.28 4.27
C HIS A 147 5.14 -5.48 4.45
N VAL A 148 3.99 -6.13 4.28
CA VAL A 148 2.67 -5.49 4.47
C VAL A 148 2.46 -5.12 5.94
N GLY A 149 2.88 -5.99 6.87
CA GLY A 149 2.83 -5.72 8.31
C GLY A 149 3.63 -4.48 8.71
N ILE A 150 4.82 -4.30 8.16
CA ILE A 150 5.65 -3.09 8.36
C ILE A 150 4.95 -1.86 7.76
N ASP A 151 4.40 -1.98 6.56
CA ASP A 151 3.69 -0.87 5.88
C ASP A 151 2.51 -0.38 6.73
N VAL A 152 1.58 -1.26 7.06
CA VAL A 152 0.39 -0.93 7.84
C VAL A 152 0.75 -0.56 9.28
N GLY A 153 1.63 -1.35 9.92
CA GLY A 153 2.05 -1.12 11.30
C GLY A 153 2.71 0.25 11.49
N THR A 154 3.63 0.64 10.61
CA THR A 154 4.28 1.95 10.69
C THR A 154 3.26 3.08 10.52
N ASN A 155 2.39 2.99 9.50
CA ASN A 155 1.41 4.04 9.20
C ASN A 155 0.32 4.19 10.28
N THR A 156 0.01 3.14 11.04
CA THR A 156 -0.95 3.21 12.15
C THR A 156 -0.30 3.60 13.47
N THR A 157 0.96 3.22 13.69
CA THR A 157 1.64 3.41 14.97
C THR A 157 2.44 4.71 15.03
N ALA A 158 3.06 5.15 13.92
CA ALA A 158 3.87 6.36 13.91
C ALA A 158 3.10 7.62 14.32
N PRO A 159 1.87 7.90 13.81
CA PRO A 159 1.08 9.01 14.30
C PRO A 159 0.76 8.90 15.80
N LYS A 160 0.47 7.70 16.31
CA LYS A 160 0.18 7.48 17.73
C LYS A 160 1.40 7.77 18.61
N ILE A 161 2.59 7.36 18.18
CA ILE A 161 3.85 7.66 18.89
C ILE A 161 4.06 9.17 19.00
N LEU A 162 3.81 9.93 17.93
CA LEU A 162 3.93 11.38 17.94
C LEU A 162 2.89 12.05 18.86
N MET A 163 1.65 11.57 18.85
CA MET A 163 0.59 12.06 19.74
C MET A 163 0.91 11.74 21.21
N GLU A 164 1.33 10.53 21.53
CA GLU A 164 1.55 10.08 22.91
C GLU A 164 2.87 10.60 23.51
N ARG A 165 3.92 10.82 22.70
CA ARG A 165 5.23 11.21 23.22
C ARG A 165 5.53 12.70 23.12
N LEU A 166 4.89 13.38 22.17
CA LEU A 166 5.15 14.77 21.84
C LEU A 166 3.91 15.67 21.95
N ASP A 167 2.79 15.12 22.47
CA ASP A 167 1.50 15.81 22.63
C ASP A 167 1.00 16.49 21.33
N MET A 168 1.36 15.92 20.18
CA MET A 168 0.94 16.44 18.87
C MET A 168 -0.55 16.19 18.64
N THR A 169 -1.17 17.10 17.92
CA THR A 169 -2.55 16.92 17.44
C THR A 169 -2.60 15.84 16.36
N LEU A 170 -3.78 15.23 16.15
CA LEU A 170 -3.97 14.23 15.09
C LEU A 170 -3.60 14.77 13.70
N ALA A 171 -3.86 16.04 13.43
CA ALA A 171 -3.55 16.69 12.16
C ALA A 171 -2.03 16.79 11.94
N GLU A 172 -1.28 17.20 12.95
CA GLU A 172 0.19 17.29 12.91
C GLU A 172 0.81 15.89 12.80
N ALA A 173 0.37 14.95 13.63
CA ALA A 173 0.85 13.57 13.62
C ALA A 173 0.57 12.83 12.29
N GLY A 174 -0.49 13.22 11.57
CA GLY A 174 -0.83 12.69 10.24
C GLY A 174 0.27 12.90 9.20
N PHE A 175 1.14 13.90 9.38
CA PHE A 175 2.31 14.12 8.53
C PHE A 175 3.28 12.94 8.51
N ALA A 176 3.34 12.16 9.60
CA ALA A 176 4.17 10.95 9.67
C ALA A 176 3.86 9.95 8.55
N THR A 177 2.57 9.73 8.28
CA THR A 177 2.11 8.85 7.20
C THR A 177 2.53 9.40 5.82
N SER A 178 2.36 10.69 5.61
CA SER A 178 2.78 11.35 4.37
C SER A 178 4.29 11.25 4.16
N LEU A 179 5.08 11.49 5.21
CA LEU A 179 6.53 11.37 5.18
C LEU A 179 6.99 9.95 4.84
N TYR A 180 6.35 8.93 5.44
CA TYR A 180 6.60 7.54 5.09
C TYR A 180 6.41 7.28 3.59
N PHE A 181 5.30 7.75 3.01
CA PHE A 181 5.01 7.52 1.60
C PHE A 181 5.87 8.35 0.66
N ILE A 182 6.32 9.56 1.05
CA ILE A 182 7.34 10.32 0.29
C ILE A 182 8.60 9.48 0.14
N PHE A 183 9.16 9.01 1.26
CA PHE A 183 10.41 8.25 1.25
C PHE A 183 10.25 6.87 0.61
N ARG A 184 9.09 6.25 0.73
CA ARG A 184 8.76 5.03 -0.02
C ARG A 184 8.75 5.29 -1.52
N THR A 185 8.14 6.39 -1.98
CA THR A 185 8.11 6.77 -3.40
C THR A 185 9.52 7.04 -3.94
N VAL A 186 10.32 7.83 -3.20
CA VAL A 186 11.72 8.09 -3.53
C VAL A 186 12.53 6.78 -3.56
N GLY A 187 12.30 5.91 -2.58
CA GLY A 187 12.95 4.61 -2.51
C GLY A 187 12.59 3.67 -3.68
N CYS A 188 11.33 3.65 -4.12
CA CYS A 188 10.91 2.92 -5.32
C CYS A 188 11.62 3.47 -6.56
N PHE A 189 11.64 4.79 -6.73
CA PHE A 189 12.29 5.44 -7.86
C PHE A 189 13.80 5.14 -7.89
N LEU A 190 14.50 5.41 -6.80
CA LEU A 190 15.94 5.15 -6.70
C LEU A 190 16.27 3.67 -6.80
N GLY A 191 15.43 2.81 -6.22
CA GLY A 191 15.58 1.36 -6.27
C GLY A 191 15.58 0.80 -7.69
N ALA A 192 14.78 1.39 -8.59
CA ALA A 192 14.77 1.00 -10.00
C ALA A 192 16.15 1.19 -10.69
N PHE A 193 16.91 2.23 -10.30
CA PHE A 193 18.25 2.48 -10.78
C PHE A 193 19.32 1.67 -10.04
N ILE A 194 19.18 1.55 -8.72
CA ILE A 194 20.13 0.83 -7.86
C ILE A 194 20.14 -0.66 -8.22
N LEU A 195 18.96 -1.27 -8.44
CA LEU A 195 18.82 -2.68 -8.78
C LEU A 195 19.41 -3.05 -10.14
N GLN A 196 19.68 -2.07 -11.01
CA GLN A 196 20.43 -2.30 -12.26
C GLN A 196 21.94 -2.50 -12.02
N LYS A 197 22.46 -2.01 -10.88
CA LYS A 197 23.90 -2.01 -10.56
C LYS A 197 24.25 -2.90 -9.36
N VAL A 198 23.29 -3.13 -8.47
CA VAL A 198 23.47 -3.87 -7.23
C VAL A 198 22.59 -5.11 -7.24
N SER A 199 23.10 -6.22 -6.74
CA SER A 199 22.32 -7.46 -6.68
C SER A 199 21.06 -7.28 -5.81
N ALA A 200 19.94 -7.88 -6.23
CA ALA A 200 18.69 -7.86 -5.50
C ALA A 200 18.86 -8.37 -4.06
N LYS A 201 19.72 -9.38 -3.85
CA LYS A 201 20.03 -9.92 -2.53
C LYS A 201 20.71 -8.90 -1.60
N SER A 202 21.71 -8.19 -2.12
CA SER A 202 22.43 -7.18 -1.33
C SER A 202 21.54 -5.97 -1.02
N PHE A 203 20.74 -5.54 -1.98
CA PHE A 203 19.82 -4.43 -1.79
C PHE A 203 18.72 -4.80 -0.78
N PHE A 204 18.17 -6.01 -0.86
CA PHE A 204 17.22 -6.54 0.11
C PHE A 204 17.80 -6.57 1.53
N ALA A 205 19.00 -7.13 1.71
CA ALA A 205 19.68 -7.19 3.00
C ALA A 205 19.89 -5.79 3.59
N LEU A 206 20.34 -4.84 2.77
CA LEU A 206 20.51 -3.45 3.19
C LEU A 206 19.17 -2.82 3.62
N SER A 207 18.11 -3.03 2.84
CA SER A 207 16.77 -2.55 3.16
C SER A 207 16.26 -3.08 4.50
N VAL A 208 16.46 -4.38 4.77
CA VAL A 208 16.07 -5.00 6.04
C VAL A 208 16.87 -4.40 7.21
N VAL A 209 18.18 -4.22 7.06
CA VAL A 209 19.03 -3.60 8.10
C VAL A 209 18.56 -2.17 8.38
N PHE A 210 18.29 -1.37 7.35
CA PHE A 210 17.76 -0.02 7.52
C PHE A 210 16.44 0.00 8.29
N MET A 211 15.51 -0.87 7.93
CA MET A 211 14.21 -0.97 8.63
C MET A 211 14.38 -1.39 10.09
N LEU A 212 15.24 -2.38 10.39
CA LEU A 212 15.47 -2.84 11.76
C LEU A 212 16.06 -1.72 12.64
N LEU A 213 17.08 -1.01 12.15
CA LEU A 213 17.70 0.10 12.87
C LEU A 213 16.70 1.24 13.10
N ALA A 214 15.91 1.57 12.09
CA ALA A 214 14.90 2.62 12.18
C ALA A 214 13.75 2.24 13.13
N MET A 215 13.28 1.00 13.09
CA MET A 215 12.27 0.52 14.05
C MET A 215 12.81 0.51 15.48
N ALA A 216 14.03 0.07 15.70
CA ALA A 216 14.67 0.18 17.01
C ALA A 216 14.75 1.64 17.48
N GLY A 217 15.08 2.55 16.55
CA GLY A 217 15.11 3.98 16.82
C GLY A 217 13.76 4.55 17.26
N LEU A 218 12.65 4.11 16.67
CA LEU A 218 11.30 4.52 17.09
C LEU A 218 10.99 4.13 18.54
N PHE A 219 11.54 3.04 19.05
CA PHE A 219 11.35 2.63 20.44
C PHE A 219 12.25 3.39 21.41
N ILE A 220 13.47 3.71 21.00
CA ILE A 220 14.51 4.27 21.87
C ILE A 220 14.42 5.79 21.98
N PHE A 221 14.17 6.47 20.85
CA PHE A 221 14.25 7.92 20.79
C PHE A 221 12.89 8.59 21.00
N HIS A 222 12.93 9.79 21.64
CA HIS A 222 11.75 10.59 21.97
C HIS A 222 11.79 11.98 21.31
N THR A 223 12.82 12.26 20.49
CA THR A 223 12.98 13.52 19.80
C THR A 223 12.22 13.49 18.49
N GLU A 224 11.39 14.50 18.22
CA GLU A 224 10.57 14.63 17.01
C GLU A 224 11.36 14.37 15.72
N THR A 225 12.48 15.09 15.55
CA THR A 225 13.31 14.96 14.34
C THR A 225 13.82 13.53 14.13
N ILE A 226 14.24 12.85 15.22
CA ILE A 226 14.75 11.48 15.11
C ILE A 226 13.60 10.50 14.77
N ILE A 227 12.42 10.70 15.34
CA ILE A 227 11.24 9.89 15.02
C ILE A 227 10.91 10.03 13.53
N TYR A 228 10.89 11.25 12.98
CA TYR A 228 10.66 11.48 11.56
C TYR A 228 11.74 10.85 10.68
N ILE A 229 13.02 10.93 11.06
CA ILE A 229 14.11 10.26 10.35
C ILE A 229 13.89 8.74 10.35
N CYS A 230 13.51 8.13 11.47
CA CYS A 230 13.20 6.72 11.55
C CYS A 230 12.03 6.32 10.64
N ILE A 231 10.94 7.10 10.63
CA ILE A 231 9.79 6.88 9.75
C ILE A 231 10.21 6.94 8.27
N ALA A 232 10.98 7.94 7.90
CA ALA A 232 11.52 8.10 6.55
C ALA A 232 12.41 6.90 6.14
N MET A 233 13.29 6.46 7.04
CA MET A 233 14.15 5.29 6.81
C MET A 233 13.34 4.00 6.63
N ILE A 234 12.26 3.79 7.42
CA ILE A 234 11.38 2.63 7.26
C ILE A 234 10.68 2.69 5.90
N GLY A 235 10.14 3.85 5.51
CA GLY A 235 9.50 4.04 4.22
C GLY A 235 10.44 3.73 3.05
N PHE A 236 11.66 4.27 3.11
CA PHE A 236 12.69 4.02 2.10
C PHE A 236 13.11 2.54 2.05
N GLY A 237 13.38 1.92 3.20
CA GLY A 237 13.77 0.51 3.28
C GLY A 237 12.67 -0.44 2.79
N ASN A 238 11.40 -0.13 3.09
CA ASN A 238 10.26 -0.97 2.70
C ASN A 238 9.86 -0.81 1.21
N SER A 239 10.42 0.14 0.50
CA SER A 239 9.98 0.55 -0.84
C SER A 239 10.03 -0.57 -1.89
N ASN A 240 11.12 -1.32 -1.96
CA ASN A 240 11.38 -2.31 -3.02
C ASN A 240 11.27 -3.77 -2.56
N VAL A 241 10.98 -4.01 -1.28
CA VAL A 241 10.93 -5.36 -0.67
C VAL A 241 9.94 -6.26 -1.40
N PHE A 242 8.73 -5.77 -1.68
CA PHE A 242 7.72 -6.53 -2.42
C PHE A 242 8.20 -6.91 -3.82
N SER A 243 8.72 -5.95 -4.58
CA SER A 243 9.17 -6.16 -5.96
C SER A 243 10.33 -7.17 -6.03
N ILE A 244 11.24 -7.12 -5.06
CA ILE A 244 12.37 -8.06 -4.99
C ILE A 244 11.87 -9.47 -4.68
N ILE A 245 11.04 -9.64 -3.66
CA ILE A 245 10.51 -10.97 -3.28
C ILE A 245 9.69 -11.54 -4.44
N PHE A 246 8.79 -10.74 -5.01
CA PHE A 246 7.90 -11.18 -6.09
C PHE A 246 8.68 -11.55 -7.36
N SER A 247 9.74 -10.84 -7.70
CA SER A 247 10.57 -11.14 -8.88
C SER A 247 11.39 -12.42 -8.74
N GLN A 248 11.58 -12.93 -7.53
CA GLN A 248 12.34 -14.15 -7.26
C GLN A 248 11.43 -15.38 -7.04
N ALA A 249 10.13 -15.16 -6.80
CA ALA A 249 9.14 -16.22 -6.58
C ALA A 249 8.51 -16.71 -7.88
#